data_bf3d4abdb5aef348762419be23ecacb0
#
_entry.id   bf3d4abdb5aef348762419be23ecacb0
#
_cell.length_a   1.000
_cell.length_b   1.000
_cell.length_c   1.000
_cell.angle_alpha   90.00
_cell.angle_beta   90.00
_cell.angle_gamma   90.00
#
_symmetry.space_group_name_H-M   'P 1'
#
loop_
_entity.id
_entity.type
_entity.pdbx_description
1 polymer ?
#
loop_
_entity_poly.entity_id
_entity_poly.type
_entity_poly.pdbx_seq_one_letter_code
_entity_poly.pdbx_strand_id
1 'polypeptide(L)'
;VTLVPLVAAAVCPHPPLLVPEVAGAASAELDELRTACDGVVARLLAAEPDRIVMIGCGPATETFDAAEHGSFHRYGIDRRVPLSPTDAADRTDAAALGPARLPLSLTIGAWLLGRAATTLPRSAVAVAADEPADRCAALGAGLLHPDLFGAGPYDPELLGSVVENAPDGGTSGRLGLLVLGDGSACRVEWSPGYDDPRAEPYDQAVARALAGADTRALGALDAELSAGLKAAGRAPWQVLAGAVRAAGGPWRGELAYAAAPYGVTYFVASWAPTGAAR
;
A
#
# COMPACT_ATOMS: atom_id res chain seq x y z
N VAL A 1 -24.17 -5.80 -9.44
CA VAL A 1 -23.28 -4.62 -9.37
C VAL A 1 -22.05 -4.93 -10.19
N THR A 2 -21.73 -4.06 -11.16
CA THR A 2 -20.50 -4.22 -11.97
C THR A 2 -19.34 -3.67 -11.17
N LEU A 3 -18.39 -4.53 -10.78
CA LEU A 3 -17.18 -4.11 -10.08
C LEU A 3 -16.20 -3.37 -11.01
N VAL A 4 -15.46 -2.43 -10.48
CA VAL A 4 -14.33 -1.80 -11.18
C VAL A 4 -13.23 -2.84 -11.39
N PRO A 5 -12.73 -3.04 -12.63
CA PRO A 5 -11.68 -4.00 -12.90
C PRO A 5 -10.38 -3.64 -12.16
N LEU A 6 -9.89 -4.55 -11.31
CA LEU A 6 -8.56 -4.47 -10.73
C LEU A 6 -7.56 -5.03 -11.75
N VAL A 7 -6.65 -4.17 -12.25
CA VAL A 7 -5.75 -4.54 -13.35
C VAL A 7 -4.33 -4.91 -12.91
N ALA A 8 -3.87 -4.39 -11.79
CA ALA A 8 -2.58 -4.75 -11.20
C ALA A 8 -2.49 -4.29 -9.74
N ALA A 9 -1.57 -4.91 -9.00
CA ALA A 9 -1.16 -4.42 -7.70
C ALA A 9 0.37 -4.47 -7.56
N ALA A 10 0.95 -3.45 -6.90
CA ALA A 10 2.33 -3.40 -6.47
C ALA A 10 2.39 -3.40 -4.95
N VAL A 11 3.30 -4.18 -4.38
CA VAL A 11 3.61 -4.20 -2.94
C VAL A 11 4.99 -3.60 -2.76
N CYS A 12 5.09 -2.59 -1.90
CA CYS A 12 6.35 -1.93 -1.55
C CYS A 12 6.48 -1.79 -0.04
N PRO A 13 7.70 -1.76 0.50
CA PRO A 13 7.93 -1.40 1.90
C PRO A 13 7.86 0.13 2.07
N HIS A 14 7.84 0.57 3.33
CA HIS A 14 7.73 2.00 3.63
C HIS A 14 8.74 2.53 4.65
N PRO A 15 10.00 2.03 4.71
CA PRO A 15 10.95 2.65 5.61
C PRO A 15 11.26 4.09 5.17
N PRO A 16 11.43 5.04 6.10
CA PRO A 16 11.82 6.41 5.75
C PRO A 16 13.17 6.46 5.02
N LEU A 17 14.04 5.49 5.26
CA LEU A 17 15.35 5.35 4.61
C LEU A 17 15.28 5.07 3.10
N LEU A 18 14.10 4.73 2.54
CA LEU A 18 13.91 4.69 1.10
C LEU A 18 14.19 6.04 0.44
N VAL A 19 13.93 7.14 1.17
CA VAL A 19 14.18 8.50 0.68
C VAL A 19 15.67 8.82 0.84
N PRO A 20 16.42 9.06 -0.26
CA PRO A 20 17.87 9.23 -0.21
C PRO A 20 18.32 10.34 0.75
N GLU A 21 17.58 11.43 0.80
CA GLU A 21 17.87 12.56 1.67
C GLU A 21 17.73 12.18 3.16
N VAL A 22 16.82 11.25 3.51
CA VAL A 22 16.67 10.71 4.87
C VAL A 22 17.78 9.71 5.18
N ALA A 23 18.14 8.85 4.23
CA ALA A 23 19.19 7.84 4.40
C ALA A 23 20.59 8.45 4.49
N GLY A 24 20.80 9.62 3.89
CA GLY A 24 22.12 10.30 3.94
C GLY A 24 23.24 9.40 3.39
N ALA A 25 24.29 9.17 4.18
CA ALA A 25 25.43 8.35 3.79
C ALA A 25 25.07 6.87 3.52
N ALA A 26 24.03 6.34 4.15
CA ALA A 26 23.57 4.97 3.92
C ALA A 26 22.70 4.80 2.65
N SER A 27 22.48 5.88 1.89
CA SER A 27 21.59 5.84 0.73
C SER A 27 21.95 4.74 -0.27
N ALA A 28 23.22 4.55 -0.58
CA ALA A 28 23.67 3.55 -1.56
C ALA A 28 23.32 2.10 -1.17
N GLU A 29 23.22 1.80 0.12
CA GLU A 29 22.89 0.47 0.63
C GLU A 29 21.45 0.04 0.27
N LEU A 30 20.58 1.00 -0.06
CA LEU A 30 19.19 0.77 -0.41
C LEU A 30 18.89 0.95 -1.91
N ASP A 31 19.92 1.07 -2.77
CA ASP A 31 19.72 1.26 -4.21
C ASP A 31 19.02 0.07 -4.86
N GLU A 32 19.35 -1.15 -4.47
CA GLU A 32 18.69 -2.37 -4.94
C GLU A 32 17.20 -2.36 -4.57
N LEU A 33 16.87 -2.02 -3.31
CA LEU A 33 15.50 -1.93 -2.84
C LEU A 33 14.71 -0.84 -3.61
N ARG A 34 15.31 0.33 -3.82
CA ARG A 34 14.69 1.41 -4.61
C ARG A 34 14.45 0.99 -6.05
N THR A 35 15.42 0.32 -6.67
CA THR A 35 15.30 -0.20 -8.03
C THR A 35 14.17 -1.21 -8.15
N ALA A 36 14.04 -2.10 -7.18
CA ALA A 36 12.94 -3.06 -7.12
C ALA A 36 11.58 -2.34 -6.99
N CYS A 37 11.46 -1.34 -6.09
CA CYS A 37 10.25 -0.54 -5.92
C CYS A 37 9.88 0.21 -7.22
N ASP A 38 10.85 0.88 -7.85
CA ASP A 38 10.63 1.58 -9.12
C ASP A 38 10.15 0.58 -10.20
N GLY A 39 10.71 -0.63 -10.23
CA GLY A 39 10.33 -1.68 -11.18
C GLY A 39 8.88 -2.16 -11.00
N VAL A 40 8.42 -2.40 -9.78
CA VAL A 40 7.02 -2.84 -9.57
C VAL A 40 6.02 -1.71 -9.77
N VAL A 41 6.38 -0.46 -9.45
CA VAL A 41 5.57 0.71 -9.77
C VAL A 41 5.46 0.89 -11.29
N ALA A 42 6.54 0.72 -12.04
CA ALA A 42 6.50 0.76 -13.51
C ALA A 42 5.58 -0.33 -14.08
N ARG A 43 5.60 -1.56 -13.53
CA ARG A 43 4.68 -2.64 -13.94
C ARG A 43 3.22 -2.31 -13.60
N LEU A 44 2.96 -1.70 -12.45
CA LEU A 44 1.63 -1.22 -12.08
C LEU A 44 1.11 -0.22 -13.12
N LEU A 45 1.92 0.75 -13.52
CA LEU A 45 1.56 1.76 -14.51
C LEU A 45 1.42 1.17 -15.93
N ALA A 46 2.26 0.18 -16.28
CA ALA A 46 2.18 -0.52 -17.56
C ALA A 46 0.89 -1.34 -17.74
N ALA A 47 0.18 -1.66 -16.65
CA ALA A 47 -1.16 -2.22 -16.70
C ALA A 47 -2.25 -1.18 -17.05
N GLU A 48 -1.86 0.06 -17.33
CA GLU A 48 -2.72 1.18 -17.73
C GLU A 48 -3.96 1.35 -16.82
N PRO A 49 -3.80 1.51 -15.50
CA PRO A 49 -4.89 1.88 -14.64
C PRO A 49 -5.34 3.32 -14.93
N ASP A 50 -6.63 3.61 -14.76
CA ASP A 50 -7.17 4.96 -14.85
C ASP A 50 -7.00 5.74 -13.53
N ARG A 51 -6.83 5.00 -12.42
CA ARG A 51 -6.59 5.54 -11.07
C ARG A 51 -5.79 4.58 -10.21
N ILE A 52 -5.14 5.10 -9.18
CA ILE A 52 -4.38 4.32 -8.20
C ILE A 52 -4.97 4.55 -6.81
N VAL A 53 -5.21 3.45 -6.09
CA VAL A 53 -5.49 3.49 -4.65
C VAL A 53 -4.26 3.01 -3.89
N MET A 54 -3.76 3.85 -3.00
CA MET A 54 -2.70 3.46 -2.08
C MET A 54 -3.31 2.89 -0.79
N ILE A 55 -2.74 1.79 -0.31
CA ILE A 55 -3.14 1.14 0.94
C ILE A 55 -1.90 1.06 1.81
N GLY A 56 -1.95 1.59 3.03
CA GLY A 56 -0.83 1.56 3.95
C GLY A 56 -1.27 1.37 5.40
N CYS A 57 -0.33 1.19 6.32
CA CYS A 57 -0.65 1.17 7.74
C CYS A 57 -0.75 2.59 8.32
N GLY A 58 -1.63 2.77 9.29
CA GLY A 58 -1.81 4.02 10.02
C GLY A 58 -2.29 3.80 11.45
N PRO A 59 -2.43 4.89 12.22
CA PRO A 59 -2.93 4.82 13.60
C PRO A 59 -4.41 4.45 13.69
N ALA A 60 -5.16 4.69 12.61
CA ALA A 60 -6.58 4.38 12.48
C ALA A 60 -6.87 3.96 11.03
N THR A 61 -8.02 3.29 10.83
CA THR A 61 -8.53 3.02 9.48
C THR A 61 -9.27 4.24 8.99
N GLU A 62 -8.70 4.94 8.01
CA GLU A 62 -9.24 6.18 7.44
C GLU A 62 -8.85 6.36 5.98
N THR A 63 -9.65 7.15 5.24
CA THR A 63 -9.39 7.51 3.85
C THR A 63 -8.80 8.91 3.74
N PHE A 64 -8.01 9.09 2.68
CA PHE A 64 -7.38 10.37 2.34
C PHE A 64 -7.71 10.71 0.89
N ASP A 65 -8.14 11.95 0.69
CA ASP A 65 -8.43 12.48 -0.64
C ASP A 65 -7.20 13.16 -1.28
N ALA A 66 -7.36 13.57 -2.53
CA ALA A 66 -6.28 14.15 -3.34
C ALA A 66 -5.62 15.39 -2.72
N ALA A 67 -6.31 16.11 -1.83
CA ALA A 67 -5.83 17.36 -1.24
C ALA A 67 -4.81 17.14 -0.11
N GLU A 68 -4.71 15.92 0.41
CA GLU A 68 -3.86 15.58 1.54
C GLU A 68 -2.38 15.47 1.15
N HIS A 69 -1.52 15.65 2.12
CA HIS A 69 -0.08 15.50 1.94
C HIS A 69 0.60 14.87 3.16
N GLY A 70 1.77 14.28 2.92
CA GLY A 70 2.70 13.79 3.93
C GLY A 70 3.90 14.72 4.09
N SER A 71 4.75 14.42 5.08
CA SER A 71 5.96 15.19 5.35
C SER A 71 7.07 14.33 5.91
N PHE A 72 8.31 14.58 5.48
CA PHE A 72 9.53 14.01 6.05
C PHE A 72 10.17 14.89 7.13
N HIS A 73 9.50 15.93 7.58
CA HIS A 73 10.04 16.86 8.59
C HIS A 73 10.47 16.14 9.88
N ARG A 74 9.74 15.11 10.30
CA ARG A 74 10.10 14.28 11.49
C ARG A 74 11.42 13.54 11.32
N TYR A 75 11.91 13.40 10.09
CA TYR A 75 13.17 12.75 9.73
C TYR A 75 14.26 13.77 9.37
N GLY A 76 14.06 15.05 9.71
CA GLY A 76 15.03 16.11 9.50
C GLY A 76 15.06 16.70 8.08
N ILE A 77 14.11 16.33 7.23
CA ILE A 77 14.03 16.79 5.84
C ILE A 77 12.80 17.65 5.64
N ASP A 78 13.00 18.92 5.25
CA ASP A 78 11.90 19.83 4.91
C ASP A 78 11.38 19.53 3.52
N ARG A 79 10.68 18.39 3.43
CA ARG A 79 10.04 17.92 2.20
C ARG A 79 8.61 17.49 2.46
N ARG A 80 7.68 18.12 1.77
CA ARG A 80 6.28 17.73 1.72
C ARG A 80 6.03 16.87 0.49
N VAL A 81 5.12 15.90 0.60
CA VAL A 81 4.76 14.97 -0.46
C VAL A 81 3.26 14.99 -0.63
N PRO A 82 2.74 15.63 -1.70
CA PRO A 82 1.31 15.65 -1.96
C PRO A 82 0.82 14.26 -2.36
N LEU A 83 -0.39 13.92 -1.97
CA LEU A 83 -1.04 12.69 -2.40
C LEU A 83 -1.27 12.71 -3.92
N SER A 84 -1.83 13.80 -4.44
CA SER A 84 -2.03 13.98 -5.89
C SER A 84 -1.11 15.08 -6.45
N PRO A 85 -0.41 14.82 -7.58
CA PRO A 85 0.46 15.82 -8.20
C PRO A 85 -0.31 16.99 -8.87
N THR A 86 -1.57 16.76 -9.25
CA THR A 86 -2.42 17.81 -9.87
C THR A 86 -2.71 18.95 -8.90
N ASP A 87 -2.81 18.65 -7.61
CA ASP A 87 -3.07 19.68 -6.59
C ASP A 87 -1.80 20.40 -6.14
N ALA A 88 -0.61 19.82 -6.42
CA ALA A 88 0.68 20.42 -6.06
C ALA A 88 1.06 21.60 -6.97
N ALA A 89 0.63 21.59 -8.23
CA ALA A 89 0.96 22.66 -9.19
C ALA A 89 0.21 23.96 -8.87
N ASP A 90 -0.99 23.87 -8.30
CA ASP A 90 -1.82 25.03 -7.91
C ASP A 90 -1.49 25.57 -6.50
N ARG A 91 -0.75 24.79 -5.68
CA ARG A 91 -0.42 25.16 -4.31
C ARG A 91 1.04 25.61 -4.18
N THR A 92 1.34 26.77 -4.73
CA THR A 92 2.67 27.40 -4.63
C THR A 92 2.97 27.95 -3.22
N ASP A 93 1.96 28.03 -2.34
CA ASP A 93 2.14 28.55 -0.99
C ASP A 93 2.16 27.41 0.04
N ALA A 94 3.36 27.06 0.50
CA ALA A 94 3.56 26.04 1.53
C ALA A 94 2.84 26.38 2.87
N ALA A 95 2.55 27.67 3.10
CA ALA A 95 1.83 28.15 4.27
C ALA A 95 0.31 27.91 4.16
N ALA A 96 -0.22 27.74 2.95
CA ALA A 96 -1.64 27.45 2.69
C ALA A 96 -1.99 25.96 2.89
N LEU A 97 -0.98 25.06 2.90
CA LEU A 97 -1.18 23.65 3.22
C LEU A 97 -1.29 23.51 4.75
N GLY A 98 -2.42 23.00 5.23
CA GLY A 98 -2.61 22.63 6.63
C GLY A 98 -1.54 21.64 7.16
N PRO A 99 -1.72 21.05 8.33
CA PRO A 99 -0.80 20.04 8.86
C PRO A 99 -0.76 18.80 7.96
N ALA A 100 0.42 18.18 7.82
CA ALA A 100 0.57 16.93 7.09
C ALA A 100 -0.20 15.81 7.79
N ARG A 101 -1.13 15.17 7.09
CA ARG A 101 -2.03 14.13 7.63
C ARG A 101 -1.67 12.72 7.20
N LEU A 102 -1.00 12.53 6.03
CA LEU A 102 -0.66 11.19 5.58
C LEU A 102 0.29 10.50 6.57
N PRO A 103 -0.01 9.27 7.00
CA PRO A 103 0.95 8.46 7.75
C PRO A 103 2.18 8.16 6.89
N LEU A 104 3.26 7.71 7.53
CA LEU A 104 4.54 7.44 6.85
C LEU A 104 4.36 6.49 5.67
N SER A 105 3.62 5.42 5.83
CA SER A 105 3.38 4.43 4.78
C SER A 105 2.84 5.09 3.50
N LEU A 106 1.78 5.88 3.62
CA LEU A 106 1.17 6.58 2.49
C LEU A 106 2.05 7.73 1.98
N THR A 107 2.82 8.39 2.85
CA THR A 107 3.82 9.39 2.44
C THR A 107 4.88 8.77 1.53
N ILE A 108 5.40 7.58 1.88
CA ILE A 108 6.34 6.83 1.05
C ILE A 108 5.69 6.38 -0.26
N GLY A 109 4.43 5.89 -0.22
CA GLY A 109 3.69 5.53 -1.42
C GLY A 109 3.53 6.70 -2.40
N ALA A 110 3.12 7.87 -1.88
CA ALA A 110 3.01 9.10 -2.69
C ALA A 110 4.37 9.53 -3.26
N TRP A 111 5.45 9.39 -2.48
CA TRP A 111 6.81 9.65 -2.93
C TRP A 111 7.25 8.70 -4.06
N LEU A 112 6.98 7.39 -3.95
CA LEU A 112 7.28 6.40 -4.99
C LEU A 112 6.54 6.71 -6.30
N LEU A 113 5.24 7.04 -6.23
CA LEU A 113 4.47 7.46 -7.40
C LEU A 113 4.95 8.80 -7.98
N GLY A 114 5.45 9.70 -7.14
CA GLY A 114 6.08 10.95 -7.58
C GLY A 114 7.36 10.70 -8.38
N ARG A 115 8.17 9.71 -8.00
CA ARG A 115 9.36 9.30 -8.75
C ARG A 115 9.01 8.78 -10.15
N ALA A 116 7.90 8.08 -10.29
CA ALA A 116 7.41 7.58 -11.57
C ALA A 116 6.76 8.68 -12.44
N ALA A 117 6.72 9.92 -11.96
CA ALA A 117 6.16 11.09 -12.65
C ALA A 117 4.72 10.87 -13.20
N THR A 118 3.95 9.97 -12.58
CA THR A 118 2.57 9.71 -13.02
C THR A 118 1.63 10.80 -12.53
N THR A 119 0.70 11.20 -13.38
CA THR A 119 -0.36 12.19 -13.12
C THR A 119 -1.73 11.54 -12.86
N LEU A 120 -1.78 10.22 -12.78
CA LEU A 120 -3.04 9.49 -12.53
C LEU A 120 -3.70 9.97 -11.23
N PRO A 121 -5.04 10.06 -11.21
CA PRO A 121 -5.80 10.31 -9.99
C PRO A 121 -5.45 9.30 -8.89
N ARG A 122 -5.31 9.79 -7.67
CA ARG A 122 -4.90 9.00 -6.50
C ARG A 122 -5.83 9.24 -5.33
N SER A 123 -6.11 8.18 -4.61
CA SER A 123 -6.68 8.20 -3.28
C SER A 123 -5.90 7.26 -2.38
N ALA A 124 -6.10 7.35 -1.09
CA ALA A 124 -5.37 6.51 -0.16
C ALA A 124 -6.21 6.06 1.03
N VAL A 125 -5.88 4.89 1.56
CA VAL A 125 -6.48 4.31 2.75
C VAL A 125 -5.38 3.90 3.71
N ALA A 126 -5.37 4.45 4.91
CA ALA A 126 -4.63 3.89 6.02
C ALA A 126 -5.47 2.80 6.69
N VAL A 127 -4.82 1.74 7.14
CA VAL A 127 -5.46 0.63 7.87
C VAL A 127 -4.78 0.48 9.23
N ALA A 128 -5.58 0.43 10.29
CA ALA A 128 -5.06 0.23 11.64
C ALA A 128 -4.34 -1.12 11.75
N ALA A 129 -3.27 -1.17 12.53
CA ALA A 129 -2.47 -2.39 12.69
C ALA A 129 -3.25 -3.53 13.35
N ASP A 130 -4.26 -3.22 14.15
CA ASP A 130 -5.16 -4.15 14.85
C ASP A 130 -6.48 -4.41 14.11
N GLU A 131 -6.67 -3.82 12.91
CA GLU A 131 -7.90 -4.05 12.13
C GLU A 131 -8.15 -5.54 11.92
N PRO A 132 -9.37 -6.06 12.24
CA PRO A 132 -9.70 -7.47 12.04
C PRO A 132 -9.54 -7.93 10.58
N ALA A 133 -9.13 -9.17 10.36
CA ALA A 133 -8.86 -9.71 9.03
C ALA A 133 -10.09 -9.71 8.10
N ASP A 134 -11.26 -9.98 8.65
CA ASP A 134 -12.55 -9.91 7.93
C ASP A 134 -12.89 -8.46 7.50
N ARG A 135 -12.60 -7.48 8.35
CA ARG A 135 -12.75 -6.06 8.04
C ARG A 135 -11.75 -5.61 6.98
N CYS A 136 -10.48 -6.03 7.09
CA CYS A 136 -9.50 -5.80 6.04
C CYS A 136 -9.96 -6.39 4.70
N ALA A 137 -10.49 -7.61 4.70
CA ALA A 137 -10.98 -8.27 3.49
C ALA A 137 -12.21 -7.55 2.91
N ALA A 138 -13.13 -7.11 3.75
CA ALA A 138 -14.32 -6.33 3.33
C ALA A 138 -13.91 -4.97 2.75
N LEU A 139 -12.94 -4.28 3.40
CA LEU A 139 -12.38 -3.05 2.88
C LEU A 139 -11.79 -3.26 1.48
N GLY A 140 -10.97 -4.31 1.29
CA GLY A 140 -10.39 -4.64 -0.01
C GLY A 140 -11.45 -4.89 -1.09
N ALA A 141 -12.48 -5.66 -0.79
CA ALA A 141 -13.61 -5.89 -1.70
C ALA A 141 -14.35 -4.58 -2.03
N GLY A 142 -14.54 -3.73 -1.03
CA GLY A 142 -15.18 -2.42 -1.17
C GLY A 142 -14.45 -1.49 -2.13
N LEU A 143 -13.11 -1.55 -2.22
CA LEU A 143 -12.33 -0.73 -3.16
C LEU A 143 -12.73 -0.92 -4.63
N LEU A 144 -13.37 -2.04 -4.96
CA LEU A 144 -13.81 -2.34 -6.33
C LEU A 144 -15.24 -1.84 -6.64
N HIS A 145 -15.93 -1.25 -5.65
CA HIS A 145 -17.23 -0.66 -5.88
C HIS A 145 -17.09 0.77 -6.41
N PRO A 146 -17.79 1.13 -7.51
CA PRO A 146 -17.63 2.44 -8.16
C PRO A 146 -17.99 3.62 -7.25
N ASP A 147 -18.92 3.42 -6.32
CA ASP A 147 -19.52 4.50 -5.52
C ASP A 147 -18.72 4.85 -4.25
N LEU A 148 -17.73 4.03 -3.86
CA LEU A 148 -17.02 4.22 -2.59
C LEU A 148 -15.98 5.35 -2.61
N PHE A 149 -15.54 5.81 -3.78
CA PHE A 149 -14.52 6.86 -3.91
C PHE A 149 -15.07 8.23 -4.30
N GLY A 150 -16.40 8.40 -4.34
CA GLY A 150 -17.05 9.69 -4.61
C GLY A 150 -17.76 10.29 -3.40
N ALA A 151 -17.91 9.58 -2.29
CA ALA A 151 -18.88 9.88 -1.24
C ALA A 151 -18.30 10.36 0.11
N GLY A 152 -17.04 10.79 0.19
CA GLY A 152 -16.48 11.34 1.44
C GLY A 152 -15.74 10.31 2.31
N PRO A 153 -15.49 10.59 3.60
CA PRO A 153 -14.68 9.74 4.46
C PRO A 153 -15.27 8.33 4.61
N TYR A 154 -14.37 7.34 4.66
CA TYR A 154 -14.68 5.94 4.85
C TYR A 154 -15.63 5.74 6.03
N ASP A 155 -16.84 5.26 5.74
CA ASP A 155 -17.82 4.85 6.74
C ASP A 155 -17.96 3.32 6.69
N PRO A 156 -17.50 2.61 7.72
CA PRO A 156 -17.60 1.15 7.76
C PRO A 156 -19.05 0.62 7.78
N GLU A 157 -20.04 1.44 8.18
CA GLU A 157 -21.45 1.07 8.14
C GLU A 157 -22.04 1.18 6.74
N LEU A 158 -21.49 2.06 5.88
CA LEU A 158 -21.88 2.16 4.47
C LEU A 158 -21.47 0.95 3.63
N LEU A 159 -20.41 0.21 4.00
CA LEU A 159 -20.02 -1.01 3.31
C LEU A 159 -21.12 -2.08 3.28
N GLY A 160 -21.95 -2.15 4.33
CA GLY A 160 -23.10 -3.08 4.38
C GLY A 160 -24.27 -2.63 3.53
N SER A 161 -24.48 -1.32 3.36
CA SER A 161 -25.66 -0.76 2.68
C SER A 161 -25.42 -0.46 1.18
N VAL A 162 -24.19 -0.20 0.77
CA VAL A 162 -23.82 0.09 -0.64
C VAL A 162 -23.91 -1.17 -1.52
N VAL A 163 -23.71 -2.35 -0.95
CA VAL A 163 -23.84 -3.63 -1.67
C VAL A 163 -25.29 -3.88 -2.13
N GLU A 164 -26.28 -3.31 -1.46
CA GLU A 164 -27.71 -3.55 -1.76
C GLU A 164 -28.34 -2.51 -2.69
N ASN A 165 -27.80 -1.31 -2.87
CA ASN A 165 -28.50 -0.17 -3.49
C ASN A 165 -27.69 0.64 -4.53
N ALA A 166 -26.65 0.10 -5.17
CA ALA A 166 -25.86 0.85 -6.15
C ALA A 166 -26.68 1.17 -7.43
N PRO A 167 -26.82 2.45 -7.82
CA PRO A 167 -27.46 2.80 -9.07
C PRO A 167 -26.59 2.42 -10.28
N ASP A 168 -27.23 2.01 -11.38
CA ASP A 168 -26.58 1.71 -12.67
C ASP A 168 -26.00 2.98 -13.32
N GLY A 169 -24.82 3.40 -12.93
CA GLY A 169 -24.23 4.64 -13.44
C GLY A 169 -22.77 4.89 -13.03
N GLY A 170 -22.03 3.87 -12.64
CA GLY A 170 -20.65 4.03 -12.17
C GLY A 170 -19.62 4.21 -13.28
N THR A 171 -18.64 5.08 -13.06
CA THR A 171 -17.47 5.31 -13.91
C THR A 171 -16.72 4.00 -14.15
N SER A 172 -16.76 3.54 -15.40
CA SER A 172 -15.98 2.41 -15.89
C SER A 172 -14.49 2.83 -15.92
N GLY A 173 -13.76 2.51 -14.87
CA GLY A 173 -12.33 2.81 -14.79
C GLY A 173 -11.54 1.58 -14.33
N ARG A 174 -10.28 1.47 -14.74
CA ARG A 174 -9.34 0.41 -14.35
C ARG A 174 -8.62 0.81 -13.07
N LEU A 175 -8.60 -0.04 -12.07
CA LEU A 175 -7.99 0.23 -10.77
C LEU A 175 -6.62 -0.41 -10.66
N GLY A 176 -5.62 0.39 -10.22
CA GLY A 176 -4.34 -0.10 -9.75
C GLY A 176 -4.22 0.05 -8.23
N LEU A 177 -3.60 -0.92 -7.56
CA LEU A 177 -3.32 -0.84 -6.13
C LEU A 177 -1.82 -0.69 -5.87
N LEU A 178 -1.44 0.27 -5.01
CA LEU A 178 -0.10 0.35 -4.41
C LEU A 178 -0.22 0.08 -2.92
N VAL A 179 0.34 -1.04 -2.47
CA VAL A 179 0.19 -1.54 -1.10
C VAL A 179 1.50 -1.37 -0.35
N LEU A 180 1.46 -0.65 0.76
CA LEU A 180 2.63 -0.29 1.57
C LEU A 180 2.65 -1.12 2.86
N GLY A 181 3.70 -1.95 3.04
CA GLY A 181 3.79 -2.78 4.24
C GLY A 181 5.16 -3.39 4.42
N ASP A 182 5.68 -3.35 5.66
CA ASP A 182 6.93 -3.97 6.06
C ASP A 182 6.67 -5.32 6.71
N GLY A 183 7.61 -6.26 6.56
CA GLY A 183 7.65 -7.52 7.27
C GLY A 183 8.02 -7.35 8.75
N SER A 184 8.53 -8.42 9.37
CA SER A 184 8.94 -8.36 10.76
C SER A 184 10.06 -7.34 10.99
N ALA A 185 10.06 -6.71 12.17
CA ALA A 185 11.14 -5.83 12.62
C ALA A 185 11.95 -6.48 13.74
N CYS A 186 12.11 -7.81 13.69
CA CYS A 186 12.68 -8.65 14.75
C CYS A 186 13.69 -9.67 14.20
N ARG A 187 14.51 -9.27 13.18
CA ARG A 187 15.40 -10.20 12.45
C ARG A 187 16.78 -10.36 13.05
N VAL A 188 17.20 -9.47 13.91
CA VAL A 188 18.52 -9.46 14.53
C VAL A 188 18.46 -8.73 15.88
N GLU A 189 19.45 -8.93 16.74
CA GLU A 189 19.51 -8.38 18.10
C GLU A 189 19.35 -6.85 18.16
N TRP A 190 19.85 -6.13 17.17
CA TRP A 190 19.73 -4.65 17.08
C TRP A 190 18.53 -4.16 16.27
N SER A 191 17.62 -5.05 15.91
CA SER A 191 16.35 -4.68 15.25
C SER A 191 15.49 -3.82 16.17
N PRO A 192 14.57 -2.99 15.62
CA PRO A 192 13.64 -2.21 16.43
C PRO A 192 12.76 -3.05 17.38
N GLY A 193 12.54 -4.32 17.06
CA GLY A 193 11.78 -5.28 17.86
C GLY A 193 12.62 -6.29 18.59
N TYR A 194 13.96 -6.17 18.57
CA TYR A 194 14.93 -7.17 19.00
C TYR A 194 14.87 -8.46 18.18
N ASP A 195 15.66 -9.46 18.55
CA ASP A 195 15.64 -10.76 17.87
C ASP A 195 14.49 -11.64 18.36
N ASP A 196 13.71 -12.17 17.43
CA ASP A 196 12.62 -13.12 17.71
C ASP A 196 12.71 -14.28 16.72
N PRO A 197 12.89 -15.54 17.19
CA PRO A 197 13.05 -16.70 16.31
C PRO A 197 11.80 -16.98 15.43
N ARG A 198 10.66 -16.40 15.74
CA ARG A 198 9.44 -16.50 14.94
C ARG A 198 9.46 -15.58 13.72
N ALA A 199 10.33 -14.56 13.70
CA ALA A 199 10.38 -13.55 12.66
C ALA A 199 10.73 -14.15 11.28
N GLU A 200 11.76 -14.98 11.23
CA GLU A 200 12.18 -15.58 9.95
C GLU A 200 11.13 -16.51 9.34
N PRO A 201 10.55 -17.48 10.06
CA PRO A 201 9.46 -18.31 9.52
C PRO A 201 8.24 -17.50 9.08
N TYR A 202 7.88 -16.44 9.82
CA TYR A 202 6.81 -15.50 9.46
C TYR A 202 7.10 -14.82 8.12
N ASP A 203 8.29 -14.19 7.99
CA ASP A 203 8.68 -13.48 6.79
C ASP A 203 8.79 -14.41 5.57
N GLN A 204 9.29 -15.64 5.76
CA GLN A 204 9.31 -16.63 4.69
C GLN A 204 7.92 -17.04 4.22
N ALA A 205 6.94 -17.12 5.14
CA ALA A 205 5.54 -17.38 4.78
C ALA A 205 4.95 -16.23 3.97
N VAL A 206 5.18 -14.98 4.40
CA VAL A 206 4.76 -13.78 3.67
C VAL A 206 5.43 -13.71 2.28
N ALA A 207 6.73 -13.95 2.19
CA ALA A 207 7.47 -13.96 0.92
C ALA A 207 6.86 -14.94 -0.09
N ARG A 208 6.57 -16.19 0.36
CA ARG A 208 5.92 -17.20 -0.49
C ARG A 208 4.52 -16.77 -0.92
N ALA A 209 3.74 -16.19 -0.01
CA ALA A 209 2.40 -15.73 -0.31
C ALA A 209 2.40 -14.59 -1.33
N LEU A 210 3.32 -13.62 -1.20
CA LEU A 210 3.49 -12.53 -2.15
C LEU A 210 3.98 -13.03 -3.52
N ALA A 211 4.93 -13.97 -3.54
CA ALA A 211 5.45 -14.57 -4.77
C ALA A 211 4.38 -15.35 -5.56
N GLY A 212 3.44 -15.98 -4.86
CA GLY A 212 2.39 -16.82 -5.47
C GLY A 212 1.04 -16.13 -5.63
N ALA A 213 0.88 -14.87 -5.28
CA ALA A 213 -0.41 -14.19 -5.16
C ALA A 213 -1.41 -14.98 -4.29
N ASP A 214 -0.91 -15.60 -3.20
CA ASP A 214 -1.72 -16.44 -2.31
C ASP A 214 -2.55 -15.58 -1.35
N THR A 215 -3.74 -15.20 -1.81
CA THR A 215 -4.70 -14.40 -1.03
C THR A 215 -5.20 -15.11 0.22
N ARG A 216 -5.17 -16.45 0.24
CA ARG A 216 -5.58 -17.23 1.41
C ARG A 216 -4.54 -17.14 2.51
N ALA A 217 -3.26 -17.33 2.15
CA ALA A 217 -2.16 -17.24 3.09
C ALA A 217 -2.05 -15.81 3.69
N LEU A 218 -2.15 -14.76 2.87
CA LEU A 218 -2.14 -13.37 3.37
C LEU A 218 -3.35 -13.10 4.27
N GLY A 219 -4.55 -13.55 3.88
CA GLY A 219 -5.77 -13.38 4.68
C GLY A 219 -5.72 -14.10 6.03
N ALA A 220 -4.90 -15.15 6.16
CA ALA A 220 -4.73 -15.95 7.37
C ALA A 220 -3.59 -15.49 8.28
N LEU A 221 -2.90 -14.38 7.96
CA LEU A 221 -1.84 -13.83 8.82
C LEU A 221 -2.42 -13.48 10.20
N ASP A 222 -1.80 -14.03 11.25
CA ASP A 222 -2.24 -13.82 12.61
C ASP A 222 -1.90 -12.41 13.11
N ALA A 223 -2.89 -11.74 13.71
CA ALA A 223 -2.77 -10.35 14.13
C ALA A 223 -1.86 -10.20 15.36
N GLU A 224 -1.96 -11.10 16.33
CA GLU A 224 -1.17 -11.05 17.55
C GLU A 224 0.32 -11.36 17.27
N LEU A 225 0.58 -12.40 16.46
CA LEU A 225 1.94 -12.70 16.00
C LEU A 225 2.54 -11.54 15.23
N SER A 226 1.78 -10.95 14.27
CA SER A 226 2.23 -9.83 13.45
C SER A 226 2.54 -8.59 14.31
N ALA A 227 1.72 -8.30 15.31
CA ALA A 227 1.94 -7.22 16.26
C ALA A 227 3.18 -7.48 17.13
N GLY A 228 3.35 -8.71 17.64
CA GLY A 228 4.54 -9.13 18.40
C GLY A 228 5.83 -8.99 17.58
N LEU A 229 5.79 -9.29 16.30
CA LEU A 229 6.91 -9.16 15.36
C LEU A 229 7.04 -7.77 14.76
N LYS A 230 6.16 -6.82 15.11
CA LYS A 230 6.11 -5.46 14.57
C LYS A 230 6.01 -5.43 13.03
N ALA A 231 5.30 -6.39 12.45
CA ALA A 231 5.09 -6.49 11.02
C ALA A 231 3.97 -5.55 10.58
N ALA A 232 4.32 -4.38 10.07
CA ALA A 232 3.38 -3.34 9.69
C ALA A 232 2.57 -3.66 8.42
N GLY A 233 2.95 -4.69 7.67
CA GLY A 233 2.31 -5.04 6.41
C GLY A 233 1.07 -5.92 6.53
N ARG A 234 0.81 -6.56 7.68
CA ARG A 234 -0.29 -7.53 7.82
C ARG A 234 -1.63 -6.97 7.33
N ALA A 235 -2.09 -5.87 7.90
CA ALA A 235 -3.41 -5.33 7.58
C ALA A 235 -3.51 -4.84 6.12
N PRO A 236 -2.57 -4.05 5.56
CA PRO A 236 -2.55 -3.71 4.14
C PRO A 236 -2.54 -4.93 3.20
N TRP A 237 -1.80 -5.99 3.53
CA TRP A 237 -1.78 -7.21 2.70
C TRP A 237 -3.09 -7.99 2.78
N GLN A 238 -3.79 -7.97 3.91
CA GLN A 238 -5.14 -8.55 4.04
C GLN A 238 -6.18 -7.77 3.23
N VAL A 239 -6.04 -6.45 3.13
CA VAL A 239 -6.85 -5.62 2.23
C VAL A 239 -6.58 -5.99 0.77
N LEU A 240 -5.31 -6.11 0.36
CA LEU A 240 -4.95 -6.60 -0.98
C LEU A 240 -5.57 -7.96 -1.27
N ALA A 241 -5.47 -8.90 -0.33
CA ALA A 241 -6.05 -10.23 -0.49
C ALA A 241 -7.58 -10.18 -0.67
N GLY A 242 -8.26 -9.29 0.05
CA GLY A 242 -9.69 -9.04 -0.10
C GLY A 242 -10.06 -8.50 -1.48
N ALA A 243 -9.33 -7.48 -1.94
CA ALA A 243 -9.54 -6.87 -3.26
C ALA A 243 -9.34 -7.89 -4.40
N VAL A 244 -8.24 -8.66 -4.36
CA VAL A 244 -7.94 -9.68 -5.39
C VAL A 244 -8.97 -10.81 -5.40
N ARG A 245 -9.43 -11.26 -4.23
CA ARG A 245 -10.52 -12.26 -4.16
C ARG A 245 -11.83 -11.73 -4.73
N ALA A 246 -12.18 -10.48 -4.46
CA ALA A 246 -13.39 -9.85 -4.99
C ALA A 246 -13.30 -9.61 -6.51
N ALA A 247 -12.12 -9.25 -7.03
CA ALA A 247 -11.87 -9.13 -8.46
C ALA A 247 -12.04 -10.47 -9.20
N GLY A 248 -11.82 -11.58 -8.50
CA GLY A 248 -11.95 -12.93 -9.07
C GLY A 248 -10.84 -13.28 -10.06
N GLY A 249 -11.01 -14.45 -10.69
CA GLY A 249 -10.05 -14.98 -11.67
C GLY A 249 -8.70 -15.40 -11.05
N PRO A 250 -7.82 -16.00 -11.86
CA PRO A 250 -6.49 -16.36 -11.43
C PRO A 250 -5.54 -15.17 -11.49
N TRP A 251 -4.68 -15.05 -10.49
CA TRP A 251 -3.64 -14.02 -10.38
C TRP A 251 -2.25 -14.64 -10.34
N ARG A 252 -1.28 -13.90 -10.83
CA ARG A 252 0.15 -14.24 -10.73
C ARG A 252 0.85 -13.18 -9.89
N GLY A 253 1.64 -13.64 -8.93
CA GLY A 253 2.57 -12.84 -8.16
C GLY A 253 4.01 -13.03 -8.63
N GLU A 254 4.81 -12.01 -8.46
CA GLU A 254 6.26 -12.03 -8.64
C GLU A 254 6.89 -11.24 -7.49
N LEU A 255 7.80 -11.88 -6.74
CA LEU A 255 8.57 -11.25 -5.68
C LEU A 255 9.88 -10.72 -6.27
N ALA A 256 10.04 -9.40 -6.30
CA ALA A 256 11.20 -8.74 -6.86
C ALA A 256 12.31 -8.49 -5.81
N TYR A 257 11.96 -8.44 -4.52
CA TYR A 257 12.91 -8.22 -3.43
C TYR A 257 12.38 -8.80 -2.12
N ALA A 258 13.29 -9.40 -1.33
CA ALA A 258 13.01 -9.85 0.03
C ALA A 258 14.32 -9.89 0.83
N ALA A 259 14.55 -8.91 1.68
CA ALA A 259 15.72 -8.86 2.57
C ALA A 259 15.45 -7.99 3.81
N ALA A 260 16.31 -8.10 4.81
CA ALA A 260 16.23 -7.38 6.07
C ALA A 260 17.50 -6.58 6.37
N PRO A 261 17.86 -5.55 5.57
CA PRO A 261 19.14 -4.86 5.66
C PRO A 261 19.39 -4.20 7.03
N TYR A 262 18.35 -3.78 7.72
CA TYR A 262 18.43 -3.13 9.05
C TYR A 262 17.59 -3.87 10.11
N GLY A 263 17.47 -5.19 9.97
CA GLY A 263 16.69 -6.01 10.89
C GLY A 263 15.17 -5.89 10.72
N VAL A 264 14.70 -5.12 9.72
CA VAL A 264 13.32 -5.05 9.28
C VAL A 264 13.22 -5.67 7.90
N THR A 265 12.32 -6.62 7.72
CA THR A 265 12.16 -7.30 6.43
C THR A 265 11.33 -6.44 5.47
N TYR A 266 11.89 -6.21 4.29
CA TYR A 266 11.26 -5.47 3.20
C TYR A 266 10.92 -6.41 2.05
N PHE A 267 9.69 -6.32 1.58
CA PHE A 267 9.20 -7.08 0.42
C PHE A 267 8.81 -6.14 -0.70
N VAL A 268 9.20 -6.49 -1.93
CA VAL A 268 8.71 -5.83 -3.13
C VAL A 268 8.13 -6.88 -4.06
N ALA A 269 6.86 -6.74 -4.41
CA ALA A 269 6.18 -7.69 -5.28
C ALA A 269 5.22 -7.00 -6.25
N SER A 270 4.94 -7.66 -7.37
CA SER A 270 3.92 -7.24 -8.33
C SER A 270 2.91 -8.37 -8.57
N TRP A 271 1.64 -8.00 -8.67
CA TRP A 271 0.53 -8.92 -8.95
C TRP A 271 -0.25 -8.47 -10.18
N ALA A 272 -0.61 -9.43 -11.02
CA ALA A 272 -1.43 -9.17 -12.21
C ALA A 272 -2.36 -10.34 -12.49
N PRO A 273 -3.57 -10.10 -13.09
CA PRO A 273 -4.46 -11.16 -13.55
C PRO A 273 -3.76 -12.02 -14.61
N THR A 274 -3.91 -13.36 -14.51
CA THR A 274 -3.45 -14.26 -15.57
C THR A 274 -4.54 -14.37 -16.62
N GLY A 275 -4.37 -13.71 -17.75
CA GLY A 275 -5.38 -13.72 -18.82
C GLY A 275 -5.74 -12.33 -19.36
N ALA A 276 -5.21 -11.25 -18.79
CA ALA A 276 -5.16 -9.96 -19.47
C ALA A 276 -4.23 -10.12 -20.69
N ALA A 277 -4.82 -10.26 -21.86
CA ALA A 277 -4.07 -10.26 -23.12
C ALA A 277 -3.25 -8.96 -23.20
N ARG A 278 -2.00 -9.12 -23.67
CA ARG A 278 -1.13 -8.01 -24.05
C ARG A 278 -1.73 -7.22 -25.19
#